data_66245e3d003e74b591f18e8b8e02aee9
#
_entry.id   66245e3d003e74b591f18e8b8e02aee9
#
_cell.length_a   1.000
_cell.length_b   1.000
_cell.length_c   1.000
_cell.angle_alpha   90.00
_cell.angle_beta   90.00
_cell.angle_gamma   90.00
#
_symmetry.space_group_name_H-M   'P 1'
#
loop_
_entity.id
_entity.type
_entity.pdbx_description
1 polymer ?
#
loop_
_entity_poly.entity_id
_entity_poly.type
_entity_poly.pdbx_seq_one_letter_code
_entity_poly.pdbx_strand_id
1 'polypeptide(L)'
;VEEGLFTKEEIEKQKSDYKKKLDKEFEDSKKYISNERDWFTGTWSKFSTEKGSDRRGMTAVDKKIIKKIGTKLTSLPSNFNAHPTISRIFEAKKKMFESGKGFDWSTAESLAFATLAEEGYPVRLVGQDSVRGTFSQRHAGLTDQKTGEKYFPLKSLSKKQANVEIVDSLLSEMGVLGF
;
A
#
# COMPACT_ATOMS: atom_id res chain seq x y z
N VAL A 1 21.00 -4.11 27.09
CA VAL A 1 21.87 -4.06 28.27
C VAL A 1 21.02 -4.13 29.52
N GLU A 2 20.04 -3.29 29.69
CA GLU A 2 19.15 -3.27 30.87
C GLU A 2 18.37 -4.57 31.06
N GLU A 3 17.96 -5.21 29.96
CA GLU A 3 17.28 -6.52 29.98
C GLU A 3 18.22 -7.71 30.08
N GLY A 4 19.56 -7.50 30.20
CA GLY A 4 20.56 -8.54 30.34
C GLY A 4 20.83 -9.41 29.10
N LEU A 5 20.27 -9.07 27.94
CA LEU A 5 20.42 -9.84 26.70
C LEU A 5 21.80 -9.66 26.05
N PHE A 6 22.42 -8.49 26.22
CA PHE A 6 23.74 -8.17 25.68
C PHE A 6 24.58 -7.41 26.69
N THR A 7 25.88 -7.66 26.67
CA THR A 7 26.85 -6.86 27.41
C THR A 7 27.17 -5.57 26.65
N LYS A 8 27.75 -4.58 27.33
CA LYS A 8 28.22 -3.35 26.69
C LYS A 8 29.28 -3.61 25.64
N GLU A 9 30.20 -4.52 25.93
CA GLU A 9 31.30 -4.95 25.04
C GLU A 9 30.76 -5.59 23.77
N GLU A 10 29.76 -6.45 23.88
CA GLU A 10 29.12 -7.07 22.71
C GLU A 10 28.44 -6.02 21.82
N ILE A 11 27.75 -5.02 22.40
CA ILE A 11 27.13 -3.93 21.65
C ILE A 11 28.18 -3.10 20.92
N GLU A 12 29.28 -2.70 21.60
CA GLU A 12 30.33 -1.92 20.98
C GLU A 12 31.05 -2.71 19.88
N LYS A 13 31.22 -4.01 20.07
CA LYS A 13 31.76 -4.89 19.03
C LYS A 13 30.83 -4.91 17.80
N GLN A 14 29.52 -5.12 17.98
CA GLN A 14 28.55 -5.13 16.89
C GLN A 14 28.55 -3.80 16.12
N LYS A 15 28.58 -2.66 16.83
CA LYS A 15 28.69 -1.33 16.20
C LYS A 15 29.97 -1.19 15.37
N SER A 16 31.11 -1.61 15.92
CA SER A 16 32.40 -1.58 15.24
C SER A 16 32.41 -2.44 13.98
N ASP A 17 31.89 -3.66 14.10
CA ASP A 17 31.85 -4.60 12.97
C ASP A 17 30.90 -4.11 11.86
N TYR A 18 29.75 -3.54 12.25
CA TYR A 18 28.83 -2.94 11.28
C TYR A 18 29.44 -1.71 10.60
N LYS A 19 30.15 -0.86 11.34
CA LYS A 19 30.85 0.29 10.77
C LYS A 19 31.90 -0.16 9.76
N LYS A 20 32.71 -1.16 10.09
CA LYS A 20 33.72 -1.73 9.15
C LYS A 20 33.07 -2.25 7.87
N LYS A 21 31.89 -2.90 8.00
CA LYS A 21 31.12 -3.35 6.84
C LYS A 21 30.69 -2.16 5.98
N LEU A 22 30.14 -1.11 6.57
CA LEU A 22 29.73 0.09 5.84
C LEU A 22 30.91 0.78 5.14
N ASP A 23 32.05 0.90 5.83
CA ASP A 23 33.28 1.48 5.27
C ASP A 23 33.75 0.68 4.03
N LYS A 24 33.70 -0.66 4.12
CA LYS A 24 34.04 -1.54 3.00
C LYS A 24 33.06 -1.35 1.83
N GLU A 25 31.75 -1.40 2.08
CA GLU A 25 30.73 -1.21 1.03
C GLU A 25 30.85 0.18 0.39
N PHE A 26 31.21 1.20 1.17
CA PHE A 26 31.47 2.54 0.64
C PHE A 26 32.69 2.58 -0.30
N GLU A 27 33.78 1.92 0.06
CA GLU A 27 34.95 1.82 -0.86
C GLU A 27 34.62 1.01 -2.11
N ASP A 28 33.87 -0.07 -1.98
CA ASP A 28 33.45 -0.90 -3.11
C ASP A 28 32.48 -0.12 -4.03
N SER A 29 31.62 0.73 -3.48
CA SER A 29 30.70 1.57 -4.26
C SER A 29 31.41 2.54 -5.21
N LYS A 30 32.62 3.00 -4.87
CA LYS A 30 33.42 3.87 -5.75
C LYS A 30 33.84 3.18 -7.04
N LYS A 31 33.91 1.85 -7.05
CA LYS A 31 34.25 1.02 -8.20
C LYS A 31 33.04 0.48 -8.95
N TYR A 32 31.84 0.72 -8.39
CA TYR A 32 30.62 0.22 -8.98
C TYR A 32 30.30 0.96 -10.28
N ILE A 33 30.16 0.22 -11.35
CA ILE A 33 29.70 0.74 -12.64
C ILE A 33 28.31 0.15 -12.86
N SER A 34 27.29 1.01 -12.82
CA SER A 34 25.92 0.62 -13.12
C SER A 34 25.82 0.10 -14.55
N ASN A 35 25.18 -1.04 -14.74
CA ASN A 35 24.88 -1.58 -16.06
C ASN A 35 23.34 -1.66 -16.23
N GLU A 36 22.87 -1.71 -17.47
CA GLU A 36 21.45 -1.76 -17.79
C GLU A 36 20.73 -2.97 -17.15
N ARG A 37 21.46 -4.06 -16.88
CA ARG A 37 20.90 -5.27 -16.25
C ARG A 37 20.49 -5.04 -14.80
N ASP A 38 21.11 -4.11 -14.10
CA ASP A 38 20.81 -3.85 -12.68
C ASP A 38 19.47 -3.14 -12.51
N TRP A 39 18.98 -2.47 -13.55
CA TRP A 39 17.73 -1.69 -13.53
C TRP A 39 16.48 -2.49 -13.94
N PHE A 40 16.66 -3.53 -14.77
CA PHE A 40 15.55 -4.29 -15.37
C PHE A 40 15.72 -5.81 -15.23
N THR A 41 16.26 -6.27 -14.11
CA THR A 41 16.42 -7.71 -13.84
C THR A 41 15.25 -8.29 -13.04
N GLY A 42 15.13 -9.61 -13.04
CA GLY A 42 14.13 -10.33 -12.28
C GLY A 42 12.69 -10.01 -12.74
N THR A 43 11.84 -9.67 -11.81
CA THR A 43 10.41 -9.39 -12.05
C THR A 43 10.20 -8.20 -13.01
N TRP A 44 11.10 -7.23 -12.98
CA TRP A 44 11.03 -6.01 -13.81
C TRP A 44 11.44 -6.21 -15.27
N SER A 45 12.12 -7.31 -15.61
CA SER A 45 12.55 -7.61 -16.98
C SER A 45 11.42 -7.74 -18.00
N LYS A 46 10.18 -7.95 -17.52
CA LYS A 46 8.98 -8.08 -18.37
C LYS A 46 8.34 -6.73 -18.71
N PHE A 47 8.79 -5.65 -18.07
CA PHE A 47 8.25 -4.32 -18.32
C PHE A 47 9.13 -3.59 -19.33
N SER A 48 8.50 -2.91 -20.27
CA SER A 48 9.16 -2.04 -21.24
C SER A 48 8.50 -0.67 -21.23
N THR A 49 9.28 0.36 -21.54
CA THR A 49 8.70 1.68 -21.81
C THR A 49 8.02 1.65 -23.17
N GLU A 50 6.79 2.18 -23.23
CA GLU A 50 6.11 2.36 -24.51
C GLU A 50 6.92 3.25 -25.45
N LYS A 51 7.08 2.79 -26.70
CA LYS A 51 7.78 3.50 -27.75
C LYS A 51 6.73 4.13 -28.67
N GLY A 52 6.69 5.45 -28.74
CA GLY A 52 5.80 6.16 -29.65
C GLY A 52 5.06 7.33 -29.02
N SER A 53 4.08 7.86 -29.73
CA SER A 53 3.24 8.99 -29.32
C SER A 53 2.14 8.59 -28.32
N ASP A 54 1.73 7.34 -28.33
CA ASP A 54 0.72 6.84 -27.39
C ASP A 54 1.39 6.28 -26.13
N ARG A 55 1.43 7.12 -25.08
CA ARG A 55 1.98 6.78 -23.77
C ARG A 55 0.93 6.17 -22.83
N ARG A 56 -0.26 5.90 -23.32
CA ARG A 56 -1.36 5.35 -22.52
C ARG A 56 -1.49 3.86 -22.79
N GLY A 57 -1.19 3.06 -21.78
CA GLY A 57 -1.45 1.62 -21.80
C GLY A 57 -2.95 1.31 -21.73
N MET A 58 -3.32 0.10 -22.08
CA MET A 58 -4.68 -0.44 -21.92
C MET A 58 -4.93 -0.77 -20.45
N THR A 59 -5.40 0.21 -19.69
CA THR A 59 -5.66 0.09 -18.24
C THR A 59 -7.16 -0.03 -17.91
N ALA A 60 -8.01 -0.15 -18.93
CA ALA A 60 -9.45 -0.27 -18.73
C ALA A 60 -9.82 -1.62 -18.11
N VAL A 61 -10.76 -1.59 -17.17
CA VAL A 61 -11.32 -2.77 -16.52
C VAL A 61 -12.79 -2.91 -16.88
N ASP A 62 -13.28 -4.14 -17.05
CA ASP A 62 -14.67 -4.42 -17.38
C ASP A 62 -15.63 -3.81 -16.35
N LYS A 63 -16.69 -3.18 -16.85
CA LYS A 63 -17.71 -2.52 -16.03
C LYS A 63 -18.37 -3.44 -15.00
N LYS A 64 -18.52 -4.74 -15.33
CA LYS A 64 -19.08 -5.72 -14.39
C LYS A 64 -18.15 -5.97 -13.21
N ILE A 65 -16.84 -6.02 -13.47
CA ILE A 65 -15.79 -6.16 -12.46
C ILE A 65 -15.80 -4.92 -11.55
N ILE A 66 -15.82 -3.71 -12.14
CA ILE A 66 -15.89 -2.45 -11.40
C ILE A 66 -17.11 -2.42 -10.45
N LYS A 67 -18.29 -2.80 -10.94
CA LYS A 67 -19.49 -2.86 -10.11
C LYS A 67 -19.38 -3.86 -8.97
N LYS A 68 -18.87 -5.07 -9.26
CA LYS A 68 -18.65 -6.12 -8.25
C LYS A 68 -17.70 -5.65 -7.16
N ILE A 69 -16.57 -5.06 -7.55
CA ILE A 69 -15.57 -4.51 -6.63
C ILE A 69 -16.16 -3.35 -5.84
N GLY A 70 -16.86 -2.43 -6.49
CA GLY A 70 -17.50 -1.29 -5.86
C GLY A 70 -18.47 -1.68 -4.75
N THR A 71 -19.29 -2.71 -4.99
CA THR A 71 -20.17 -3.27 -3.97
C THR A 71 -19.37 -3.75 -2.76
N LYS A 72 -18.24 -4.44 -2.97
CA LYS A 72 -17.39 -4.93 -1.87
C LYS A 72 -16.71 -3.79 -1.12
N LEU A 73 -16.16 -2.81 -1.83
CA LEU A 73 -15.48 -1.67 -1.24
C LEU A 73 -16.41 -0.78 -0.39
N THR A 74 -17.70 -0.77 -0.71
CA THR A 74 -18.69 0.08 -0.01
C THR A 74 -19.59 -0.69 0.95
N SER A 75 -19.39 -2.00 1.11
CA SER A 75 -20.10 -2.82 2.07
C SER A 75 -19.38 -2.87 3.41
N LEU A 76 -20.14 -2.69 4.49
CA LEU A 76 -19.65 -2.86 5.86
C LEU A 76 -20.17 -4.17 6.45
N PRO A 77 -19.46 -4.81 7.38
CA PRO A 77 -20.00 -5.94 8.14
C PRO A 77 -21.30 -5.54 8.87
N SER A 78 -22.22 -6.47 9.00
CA SER A 78 -23.56 -6.19 9.58
C SER A 78 -23.54 -5.71 11.03
N ASN A 79 -22.51 -6.09 11.78
CA ASN A 79 -22.30 -5.71 13.18
C ASN A 79 -21.35 -4.52 13.36
N PHE A 80 -20.91 -3.89 12.27
CA PHE A 80 -19.93 -2.81 12.32
C PHE A 80 -20.60 -1.45 12.61
N ASN A 81 -20.16 -0.79 13.69
CA ASN A 81 -20.68 0.51 14.12
C ASN A 81 -19.85 1.64 13.52
N ALA A 82 -20.15 2.00 12.29
CA ALA A 82 -19.45 3.09 11.61
C ALA A 82 -19.83 4.46 12.18
N HIS A 83 -18.86 5.37 12.22
CA HIS A 83 -19.14 6.78 12.51
C HIS A 83 -20.12 7.36 11.45
N PRO A 84 -21.10 8.23 11.82
CA PRO A 84 -22.09 8.76 10.88
C PRO A 84 -21.50 9.43 9.64
N THR A 85 -20.38 10.13 9.79
CA THR A 85 -19.66 10.75 8.65
C THR A 85 -19.13 9.68 7.68
N ILE A 86 -18.57 8.59 8.19
CA ILE A 86 -18.08 7.48 7.37
C ILE A 86 -19.22 6.82 6.63
N SER A 87 -20.35 6.57 7.29
CA SER A 87 -21.55 6.03 6.63
C SER A 87 -22.00 6.90 5.45
N ARG A 88 -22.04 8.23 5.62
CA ARG A 88 -22.37 9.16 4.52
C ARG A 88 -21.38 9.11 3.37
N ILE A 89 -20.07 9.03 3.67
CA ILE A 89 -19.01 8.92 2.65
C ILE A 89 -19.18 7.61 1.87
N PHE A 90 -19.42 6.50 2.55
CA PHE A 90 -19.59 5.19 1.92
C PHE A 90 -20.85 5.13 1.06
N GLU A 91 -21.96 5.73 1.50
CA GLU A 91 -23.17 5.86 0.68
C GLU A 91 -22.93 6.72 -0.58
N ALA A 92 -22.16 7.80 -0.47
CA ALA A 92 -21.77 8.60 -1.63
C ALA A 92 -20.91 7.79 -2.62
N LYS A 93 -19.91 7.05 -2.13
CA LYS A 93 -19.08 6.16 -2.96
C LYS A 93 -19.93 5.06 -3.63
N LYS A 94 -20.88 4.47 -2.92
CA LYS A 94 -21.80 3.47 -3.47
C LYS A 94 -22.59 4.04 -4.66
N LYS A 95 -23.13 5.25 -4.55
CA LYS A 95 -23.82 5.93 -5.66
C LYS A 95 -22.92 6.16 -6.88
N MET A 96 -21.62 6.43 -6.69
CA MET A 96 -20.65 6.53 -7.78
C MET A 96 -20.54 5.21 -8.56
N PHE A 97 -20.46 4.07 -7.86
CA PHE A 97 -20.43 2.74 -8.48
C PHE A 97 -21.75 2.35 -9.16
N GLU A 98 -22.88 2.71 -8.58
CA GLU A 98 -24.20 2.46 -9.15
C GLU A 98 -24.41 3.24 -10.46
N SER A 99 -24.10 4.53 -10.44
CA SER A 99 -24.24 5.42 -11.60
C SER A 99 -23.14 5.23 -12.64
N GLY A 100 -21.95 4.78 -12.21
CA GLY A 100 -20.74 4.71 -13.04
C GLY A 100 -20.17 6.07 -13.42
N LYS A 101 -20.47 7.11 -12.63
CA LYS A 101 -20.06 8.51 -12.87
C LYS A 101 -19.66 9.20 -11.58
N GLY A 102 -18.88 10.29 -11.72
CA GLY A 102 -18.53 11.16 -10.59
C GLY A 102 -17.54 10.58 -9.60
N PHE A 103 -16.69 9.63 -10.03
CA PHE A 103 -15.66 9.06 -9.17
C PHE A 103 -14.69 10.15 -8.71
N ASP A 104 -14.52 10.26 -7.40
CA ASP A 104 -13.46 11.06 -6.81
C ASP A 104 -12.12 10.31 -6.82
N TRP A 105 -11.03 11.02 -6.57
CA TRP A 105 -9.68 10.45 -6.56
C TRP A 105 -9.53 9.29 -5.56
N SER A 106 -10.09 9.42 -4.38
CA SER A 106 -10.03 8.39 -3.34
C SER A 106 -10.73 7.09 -3.76
N THR A 107 -11.89 7.22 -4.41
CA THR A 107 -12.64 6.07 -4.91
C THR A 107 -11.93 5.43 -6.10
N ALA A 108 -11.37 6.23 -7.00
CA ALA A 108 -10.57 5.75 -8.13
C ALA A 108 -9.29 5.03 -7.67
N GLU A 109 -8.57 5.58 -6.68
CA GLU A 109 -7.41 4.95 -6.06
C GLU A 109 -7.76 3.60 -5.45
N SER A 110 -8.82 3.56 -4.63
CA SER A 110 -9.27 2.31 -4.01
C SER A 110 -9.69 1.26 -5.03
N LEU A 111 -10.33 1.69 -6.14
CA LEU A 111 -10.69 0.80 -7.24
C LEU A 111 -9.46 0.25 -7.96
N ALA A 112 -8.45 1.08 -8.21
CA ALA A 112 -7.20 0.64 -8.84
C ALA A 112 -6.47 -0.41 -7.98
N PHE A 113 -6.34 -0.17 -6.67
CA PHE A 113 -5.76 -1.16 -5.76
C PHE A 113 -6.57 -2.45 -5.69
N ALA A 114 -7.89 -2.35 -5.69
CA ALA A 114 -8.77 -3.50 -5.63
C ALA A 114 -8.70 -4.36 -6.90
N THR A 115 -8.64 -3.75 -8.07
CA THR A 115 -8.50 -4.48 -9.34
C THR A 115 -7.16 -5.19 -9.42
N LEU A 116 -6.06 -4.53 -9.04
CA LEU A 116 -4.74 -5.16 -8.98
C LEU A 116 -4.71 -6.34 -8.02
N ALA A 117 -5.28 -6.20 -6.83
CA ALA A 117 -5.33 -7.29 -5.86
C ALA A 117 -6.18 -8.48 -6.35
N GLU A 118 -7.30 -8.25 -7.02
CA GLU A 118 -8.12 -9.31 -7.63
C GLU A 118 -7.41 -9.99 -8.82
N GLU A 119 -6.54 -9.28 -9.52
CA GLU A 119 -5.69 -9.81 -10.61
C GLU A 119 -4.46 -10.57 -10.10
N GLY A 120 -4.23 -10.62 -8.78
CA GLY A 120 -3.12 -11.35 -8.17
C GLY A 120 -1.88 -10.51 -7.88
N TYR A 121 -1.94 -9.20 -8.04
CA TYR A 121 -0.83 -8.31 -7.70
C TYR A 121 -0.93 -7.83 -6.25
N PRO A 122 0.09 -8.05 -5.41
CA PRO A 122 0.08 -7.55 -4.05
C PRO A 122 0.17 -6.01 -4.03
N VAL A 123 -0.55 -5.40 -3.10
CA VAL A 123 -0.57 -3.95 -2.91
C VAL A 123 -0.04 -3.62 -1.52
N ARG A 124 0.94 -2.73 -1.43
CA ARG A 124 1.44 -2.20 -0.18
C ARG A 124 1.34 -0.67 -0.19
N LEU A 125 0.57 -0.12 0.73
CA LEU A 125 0.40 1.30 0.95
C LEU A 125 0.93 1.66 2.34
N VAL A 126 2.07 2.33 2.37
CA VAL A 126 2.76 2.71 3.61
C VAL A 126 3.09 4.19 3.58
N GLY A 127 2.92 4.86 4.69
CA GLY A 127 3.24 6.26 4.88
C GLY A 127 2.55 6.79 6.12
N GLN A 128 2.88 8.01 6.54
CA GLN A 128 2.14 8.64 7.62
C GLN A 128 0.68 8.86 7.18
N ASP A 129 -0.25 8.47 8.06
CA ASP A 129 -1.69 8.65 7.83
C ASP A 129 -2.20 8.02 6.51
N SER A 130 -1.61 6.87 6.11
CA SER A 130 -2.00 6.16 4.88
C SER A 130 -3.41 5.57 4.97
N VAL A 131 -3.83 5.16 6.17
CA VAL A 131 -5.12 4.51 6.40
C VAL A 131 -6.28 5.47 6.17
N ARG A 132 -6.23 6.65 6.77
CA ARG A 132 -7.27 7.68 6.64
C ARG A 132 -7.04 8.57 5.42
N GLY A 133 -5.79 8.87 5.14
CA GLY A 133 -5.34 9.95 4.27
C GLY A 133 -5.28 11.28 5.00
N THR A 134 -4.19 12.05 4.79
CA THR A 134 -3.91 13.33 5.47
C THR A 134 -5.09 14.32 5.34
N PHE A 135 -5.78 14.31 4.22
CA PHE A 135 -6.96 15.15 3.96
C PHE A 135 -8.30 14.46 4.28
N SER A 136 -8.27 13.39 5.07
CA SER A 136 -9.47 12.58 5.40
C SER A 136 -10.24 12.11 4.16
N GLN A 137 -9.54 11.76 3.10
CA GLN A 137 -10.12 11.39 1.81
C GLN A 137 -10.16 9.88 1.57
N ARG A 138 -9.14 9.13 2.04
CA ARG A 138 -8.97 7.72 1.65
C ARG A 138 -9.90 6.79 2.40
N HIS A 139 -9.88 6.81 3.72
CA HIS A 139 -10.66 5.92 4.58
C HIS A 139 -10.53 4.44 4.19
N ALA A 140 -9.28 3.99 3.94
CA ALA A 140 -8.99 2.61 3.59
C ALA A 140 -9.16 1.64 4.76
N GLY A 141 -9.05 2.13 5.98
CA GLY A 141 -9.36 1.42 7.22
C GLY A 141 -10.36 2.21 8.05
N LEU A 142 -11.31 1.50 8.64
CA LEU A 142 -12.38 2.05 9.44
C LEU A 142 -12.30 1.50 10.86
N THR A 143 -12.67 2.30 11.84
CA THR A 143 -12.69 1.88 13.25
C THR A 143 -14.12 1.77 13.74
N ASP A 144 -14.48 0.61 14.27
CA ASP A 144 -15.77 0.41 14.92
C ASP A 144 -15.87 1.30 16.17
N GLN A 145 -16.94 2.07 16.27
CA GLN A 145 -17.10 3.07 17.34
C GLN A 145 -17.43 2.46 18.70
N LYS A 146 -17.78 1.17 18.77
CA LYS A 146 -18.06 0.46 20.02
C LYS A 146 -16.94 -0.45 20.46
N THR A 147 -16.35 -1.20 19.50
CA THR A 147 -15.34 -2.21 19.82
C THR A 147 -13.91 -1.71 19.65
N GLY A 148 -13.70 -0.65 18.85
CA GLY A 148 -12.37 -0.16 18.47
C GLY A 148 -11.69 -1.02 17.40
N GLU A 149 -12.31 -2.10 16.94
CA GLU A 149 -11.74 -2.97 15.91
C GLU A 149 -11.64 -2.26 14.56
N LYS A 150 -10.60 -2.58 13.81
CA LYS A 150 -10.37 -2.01 12.48
C LYS A 150 -10.88 -2.94 11.39
N TYR A 151 -11.59 -2.39 10.42
CA TYR A 151 -12.03 -3.06 9.22
C TYR A 151 -11.42 -2.41 7.97
N PHE A 152 -10.90 -3.23 7.07
CA PHE A 152 -10.27 -2.80 5.82
C PHE A 152 -11.03 -3.40 4.62
N PRO A 153 -11.88 -2.63 3.93
CA PRO A 153 -12.62 -3.15 2.77
C PRO A 153 -11.73 -3.78 1.71
N LEU A 154 -10.58 -3.17 1.39
CA LEU A 154 -9.60 -3.67 0.43
C LEU A 154 -9.01 -5.04 0.78
N LYS A 155 -9.02 -5.44 2.04
CA LYS A 155 -8.54 -6.76 2.49
C LYS A 155 -9.62 -7.85 2.41
N SER A 156 -10.85 -7.48 2.05
CA SER A 156 -12.04 -8.34 2.14
C SER A 156 -12.78 -8.49 0.81
N LEU A 157 -12.10 -8.29 -0.31
CA LEU A 157 -12.72 -8.35 -1.65
C LEU A 157 -13.07 -9.79 -2.03
N SER A 158 -12.11 -10.71 -1.94
CA SER A 158 -12.33 -12.13 -2.20
C SER A 158 -11.29 -13.00 -1.48
N LYS A 159 -11.57 -14.30 -1.40
CA LYS A 159 -10.64 -15.30 -0.83
C LYS A 159 -9.40 -15.55 -1.71
N LYS A 160 -9.44 -15.11 -2.97
CA LYS A 160 -8.37 -15.36 -3.97
C LYS A 160 -7.53 -14.11 -4.27
N GLN A 161 -7.91 -12.95 -3.71
CA GLN A 161 -7.16 -11.72 -3.93
C GLN A 161 -5.72 -11.85 -3.41
N ALA A 162 -4.81 -11.12 -4.02
CA ALA A 162 -3.45 -10.96 -3.50
C ALA A 162 -3.45 -10.16 -2.19
N ASN A 163 -2.34 -10.24 -1.48
CA ASN A 163 -2.18 -9.53 -0.20
C ASN A 163 -2.27 -8.01 -0.38
N VAL A 164 -3.00 -7.38 0.53
CA VAL A 164 -3.11 -5.92 0.61
C VAL A 164 -2.65 -5.47 2.00
N GLU A 165 -1.56 -4.73 2.05
CA GLU A 165 -1.03 -4.13 3.27
C GLU A 165 -1.28 -2.63 3.26
N ILE A 166 -1.93 -2.13 4.32
CA ILE A 166 -2.16 -0.69 4.51
C ILE A 166 -1.71 -0.38 5.92
N VAL A 167 -0.67 0.44 6.03
CA VAL A 167 0.03 0.70 7.30
C VAL A 167 0.32 2.19 7.45
N ASP A 168 -0.02 2.73 8.62
CA ASP A 168 0.44 4.04 9.03
C ASP A 168 1.85 3.90 9.59
N SER A 169 2.82 4.53 8.94
CA SER A 169 4.21 4.59 9.40
C SER A 169 4.41 5.70 10.42
N LEU A 170 5.54 5.66 11.09
CA LEU A 170 6.05 6.81 11.82
C LEU A 170 6.29 7.98 10.85
N LEU A 171 6.31 9.20 11.37
CA LEU A 171 6.67 10.41 10.63
C LEU A 171 8.19 10.43 10.36
N SER A 172 8.61 9.60 9.43
CA SER A 172 10.01 9.42 9.07
C SER A 172 10.13 8.72 7.71
N GLU A 173 10.99 9.22 6.86
CA GLU A 173 11.32 8.60 5.57
C GLU A 173 11.92 7.20 5.78
N MET A 174 12.73 7.01 6.83
CA MET A 174 13.27 5.71 7.18
C MET A 174 12.17 4.71 7.57
N GLY A 175 11.11 5.16 8.21
CA GLY A 175 9.95 4.33 8.54
C GLY A 175 9.18 3.85 7.31
N VAL A 176 9.29 4.55 6.18
CA VAL A 176 8.64 4.19 4.91
C VAL A 176 9.59 3.37 4.02
N LEU A 177 10.82 3.83 3.83
CA LEU A 177 11.78 3.20 2.92
C LEU A 177 12.39 1.92 3.49
N GLY A 178 12.46 1.80 4.81
CA GLY A 178 13.02 0.62 5.48
C GLY A 178 12.02 -0.51 5.74
N PHE A 179 10.72 -0.29 5.48
CA PHE A 179 9.66 -1.26 5.74
C PHE A 179 9.55 -2.35 4.68
#